data_e5d93ea401ea5807cb9007afe100943e
#
_entry.id   e5d93ea401ea5807cb9007afe100943e
#
_cell.length_a   1.000
_cell.length_b   1.000
_cell.length_c   1.000
_cell.angle_alpha   90.00
_cell.angle_beta   90.00
_cell.angle_gamma   90.00
#
_symmetry.space_group_name_H-M   'P 1'
#
loop_
_entity.id
_entity.type
_entity.pdbx_description
1 polymer ?
#
loop_
_entity_poly.entity_id
_entity_poly.type
_entity_poly.pdbx_seq_one_letter_code
_entity_poly.pdbx_strand_id
1 'polypeptide(L)'
;EAASLNFPDLLIVQNKYQMKPALPFVPGSEFAGVVQALGQGVTGLQVGQRVACLPGTGGFGTHALAPAKLCLPLPDSFPAVDAAAFIMIYATSHHALIDRGQLKAGETVLVLGAAGGVGTSAIQIAKAAGARVIAAASSDEKCELCRQIGADATLNYSHENVRERIKALTDGKGPDIIYDPVGGEFAEPAFRSIAWRGRYLVVGFASGPIPSLPRSEEHTSELQSH
;
A
#
# COMPACT_ATOMS: atom_id res chain seq x y z
N GLU A 1 -6.58 -20.70 9.55
CA GLU A 1 -5.73 -21.34 8.55
C GLU A 1 -4.43 -20.53 8.32
N ALA A 2 -4.51 -19.24 8.06
CA ALA A 2 -3.37 -18.35 7.83
C ALA A 2 -3.65 -16.93 8.35
N ALA A 3 -2.60 -16.20 8.73
CA ALA A 3 -2.66 -14.78 9.09
C ALA A 3 -1.46 -14.05 8.51
N SER A 4 -1.66 -12.82 8.06
CA SER A 4 -0.57 -11.95 7.59
C SER A 4 -0.05 -11.06 8.69
N LEU A 5 1.23 -10.69 8.60
CA LEU A 5 1.85 -9.66 9.42
C LEU A 5 1.87 -8.35 8.62
N ASN A 6 1.12 -7.37 9.08
CA ASN A 6 1.03 -6.05 8.47
C ASN A 6 1.75 -4.98 9.30
N PHE A 7 2.19 -3.90 8.67
CA PHE A 7 2.85 -2.80 9.39
C PHE A 7 2.00 -2.19 10.53
N PRO A 8 0.67 -2.03 10.38
CA PRO A 8 -0.19 -1.62 11.48
C PRO A 8 -0.14 -2.53 12.70
N ASP A 9 0.04 -3.86 12.55
CA ASP A 9 0.12 -4.78 13.68
C ASP A 9 1.28 -4.44 14.61
N LEU A 10 2.45 -4.10 14.03
CA LEU A 10 3.60 -3.63 14.79
C LEU A 10 3.31 -2.35 15.56
N LEU A 11 2.60 -1.41 14.95
CA LEU A 11 2.25 -0.15 15.60
C LEU A 11 1.18 -0.34 16.67
N ILE A 12 0.23 -1.25 16.48
CA ILE A 12 -0.82 -1.57 17.44
C ILE A 12 -0.21 -2.16 18.72
N VAL A 13 0.67 -3.14 18.61
CA VAL A 13 1.32 -3.76 19.80
C VAL A 13 2.22 -2.77 20.55
N GLN A 14 2.74 -1.74 19.87
CA GLN A 14 3.51 -0.66 20.47
C GLN A 14 2.64 0.51 20.96
N ASN A 15 1.32 0.43 20.86
CA ASN A 15 0.38 1.52 21.17
C ASN A 15 0.63 2.84 20.38
N LYS A 16 1.18 2.70 19.17
CA LYS A 16 1.53 3.82 18.27
C LYS A 16 0.56 3.99 17.10
N TYR A 17 -0.44 3.11 16.98
CA TYR A 17 -1.45 3.19 15.93
C TYR A 17 -2.69 3.95 16.41
N GLN A 18 -3.52 4.42 15.46
CA GLN A 18 -4.77 5.13 15.77
C GLN A 18 -5.78 4.24 16.49
N MET A 19 -5.89 2.97 16.05
CA MET A 19 -6.70 1.96 16.73
C MET A 19 -5.95 1.45 17.96
N LYS A 20 -6.60 1.52 19.13
CA LYS A 20 -6.06 1.09 20.42
C LYS A 20 -7.00 0.07 21.04
N PRO A 21 -6.80 -1.24 20.78
CA PRO A 21 -7.64 -2.27 21.37
C PRO A 21 -7.54 -2.29 22.90
N ALA A 22 -8.63 -2.65 23.57
CA ALA A 22 -8.60 -2.88 25.01
C ALA A 22 -7.74 -4.11 25.36
N LEU A 23 -6.96 -4.01 26.43
CA LEU A 23 -6.14 -5.10 26.93
C LEU A 23 -6.96 -6.06 27.81
N PRO A 24 -6.70 -7.40 27.74
CA PRO A 24 -5.81 -8.07 26.82
C PRO A 24 -6.43 -8.28 25.42
N PHE A 25 -5.62 -8.30 24.36
CA PHE A 25 -6.08 -8.63 23.01
C PHE A 25 -5.08 -9.54 22.28
N VAL A 26 -5.55 -10.25 21.28
CA VAL A 26 -4.71 -11.02 20.34
C VAL A 26 -4.41 -10.14 19.12
N PRO A 27 -3.14 -9.89 18.77
CA PRO A 27 -2.78 -9.13 17.58
C PRO A 27 -3.16 -9.86 16.29
N GLY A 28 -2.87 -9.21 15.14
CA GLY A 28 -3.13 -9.73 13.80
C GLY A 28 -4.39 -9.15 13.20
N SER A 29 -4.21 -8.19 12.30
CA SER A 29 -5.31 -7.41 11.72
C SER A 29 -6.08 -8.19 10.67
N GLU A 30 -5.43 -9.13 9.99
CA GLU A 30 -5.92 -9.80 8.79
C GLU A 30 -5.61 -11.29 8.83
N PHE A 31 -6.57 -12.10 8.43
CA PHE A 31 -6.42 -13.56 8.40
C PHE A 31 -7.43 -14.23 7.46
N ALA A 32 -7.17 -15.49 7.12
CA ALA A 32 -8.10 -16.38 6.44
C ALA A 32 -8.36 -17.63 7.28
N GLY A 33 -9.57 -18.16 7.22
CA GLY A 33 -9.96 -19.33 7.99
C GLY A 33 -11.32 -19.87 7.59
N VAL A 34 -11.83 -20.75 8.46
CA VAL A 34 -13.10 -21.43 8.26
C VAL A 34 -14.08 -21.02 9.38
N VAL A 35 -15.28 -20.64 9.01
CA VAL A 35 -16.35 -20.31 9.95
C VAL A 35 -16.69 -21.52 10.81
N GLN A 36 -16.45 -21.43 12.12
CA GLN A 36 -16.75 -22.51 13.08
C GLN A 36 -18.14 -22.37 13.70
N ALA A 37 -18.58 -21.13 13.94
CA ALA A 37 -19.89 -20.82 14.50
C ALA A 37 -20.36 -19.45 14.04
N LEU A 38 -21.64 -19.22 14.07
CA LEU A 38 -22.28 -17.93 13.73
C LEU A 38 -22.97 -17.36 14.97
N GLY A 39 -22.83 -16.04 15.14
CA GLY A 39 -23.57 -15.29 16.15
C GLY A 39 -25.07 -15.22 15.82
N GLN A 40 -25.87 -14.84 16.81
CA GLN A 40 -27.31 -14.69 16.62
C GLN A 40 -27.63 -13.64 15.55
N GLY A 41 -28.51 -13.98 14.61
CA GLY A 41 -28.97 -13.08 13.54
C GLY A 41 -27.99 -12.90 12.39
N VAL A 42 -26.84 -13.57 12.38
CA VAL A 42 -25.92 -13.53 11.23
C VAL A 42 -26.53 -14.24 10.04
N THR A 43 -26.57 -13.54 8.91
CA THR A 43 -27.02 -14.05 7.61
C THR A 43 -25.90 -13.86 6.57
N GLY A 44 -25.94 -14.62 5.48
CA GLY A 44 -24.98 -14.49 4.38
C GLY A 44 -23.66 -15.25 4.56
N LEU A 45 -23.45 -15.91 5.71
CA LEU A 45 -22.34 -16.82 5.98
C LEU A 45 -22.85 -18.19 6.45
N GLN A 46 -22.05 -19.22 6.32
CA GLN A 46 -22.38 -20.58 6.75
C GLN A 46 -21.21 -21.20 7.52
N VAL A 47 -21.53 -22.07 8.48
CA VAL A 47 -20.51 -22.90 9.16
C VAL A 47 -19.83 -23.78 8.13
N GLY A 48 -18.50 -23.90 8.20
CA GLY A 48 -17.66 -24.58 7.20
C GLY A 48 -17.25 -23.71 6.02
N GLN A 49 -17.79 -22.50 5.88
CA GLN A 49 -17.40 -21.59 4.79
C GLN A 49 -16.02 -21.00 5.01
N ARG A 50 -15.20 -20.96 3.95
CA ARG A 50 -13.91 -20.27 3.95
C ARG A 50 -14.09 -18.77 3.78
N VAL A 51 -13.36 -18.00 4.58
CA VAL A 51 -13.44 -16.53 4.59
C VAL A 51 -12.07 -15.89 4.76
N ALA A 52 -11.88 -14.71 4.16
CA ALA A 52 -10.84 -13.77 4.53
C ALA A 52 -11.44 -12.67 5.40
N CYS A 53 -10.73 -12.25 6.44
CA CYS A 53 -11.24 -11.33 7.44
C CYS A 53 -10.24 -10.21 7.74
N LEU A 54 -10.77 -8.98 7.92
CA LEU A 54 -9.97 -7.81 8.32
C LEU A 54 -10.63 -7.11 9.54
N PRO A 55 -10.72 -7.77 10.72
CA PRO A 55 -11.33 -7.16 11.91
C PRO A 55 -10.41 -6.20 12.66
N GLY A 56 -9.11 -6.17 12.35
CA GLY A 56 -8.11 -5.33 13.01
C GLY A 56 -7.37 -6.00 14.17
N THR A 57 -7.87 -7.09 14.73
CA THR A 57 -7.22 -7.89 15.78
C THR A 57 -7.70 -9.34 15.70
N GLY A 58 -7.01 -10.25 16.40
CA GLY A 58 -7.41 -11.65 16.56
C GLY A 58 -6.72 -12.65 15.64
N GLY A 59 -6.06 -12.19 14.57
CA GLY A 59 -5.50 -13.06 13.52
C GLY A 59 -4.39 -14.00 13.99
N PHE A 60 -3.62 -13.65 15.02
CA PHE A 60 -2.52 -14.48 15.54
C PHE A 60 -2.98 -15.48 16.59
N GLY A 61 -4.27 -15.74 16.65
CA GLY A 61 -4.87 -16.78 17.47
C GLY A 61 -5.31 -17.99 16.64
N THR A 62 -5.57 -19.10 17.31
CA THR A 62 -6.13 -20.32 16.68
C THR A 62 -7.62 -20.15 16.30
N HIS A 63 -8.30 -19.25 17.00
CA HIS A 63 -9.68 -18.86 16.76
C HIS A 63 -9.81 -17.35 16.94
N ALA A 64 -10.68 -16.72 16.15
CA ALA A 64 -10.93 -15.29 16.22
C ALA A 64 -12.44 -15.01 16.13
N LEU A 65 -12.87 -13.93 16.78
CA LEU A 65 -14.19 -13.35 16.57
C LEU A 65 -14.06 -12.22 15.54
N ALA A 66 -14.89 -12.27 14.49
CA ALA A 66 -14.94 -11.22 13.49
C ALA A 66 -16.39 -10.81 13.22
N PRO A 67 -16.68 -9.50 13.06
CA PRO A 67 -17.98 -9.06 12.56
C PRO A 67 -18.26 -9.67 11.18
N ALA A 68 -19.44 -10.25 10.98
CA ALA A 68 -19.80 -10.93 9.72
C ALA A 68 -19.58 -10.03 8.47
N LYS A 69 -19.82 -8.73 8.58
CA LYS A 69 -19.61 -7.73 7.51
C LYS A 69 -18.14 -7.54 7.12
N LEU A 70 -17.20 -8.00 7.94
CA LEU A 70 -15.74 -7.94 7.68
C LEU A 70 -15.18 -9.32 7.29
N CYS A 71 -16.04 -10.28 7.00
CA CYS A 71 -15.71 -11.62 6.54
C CYS A 71 -16.11 -11.73 5.07
N LEU A 72 -15.14 -11.91 4.19
CA LEU A 72 -15.35 -12.06 2.75
C LEU A 72 -15.30 -13.55 2.40
N PRO A 73 -16.38 -14.11 1.84
CA PRO A 73 -16.38 -15.48 1.35
C PRO A 73 -15.28 -15.69 0.30
N LEU A 74 -14.57 -16.82 0.40
CA LEU A 74 -13.51 -17.20 -0.52
C LEU A 74 -13.96 -18.29 -1.46
N PRO A 75 -13.55 -18.25 -2.74
CA PRO A 75 -13.63 -19.40 -3.64
C PRO A 75 -12.79 -20.56 -3.08
N ASP A 76 -13.22 -21.81 -3.31
CA ASP A 76 -12.50 -23.00 -2.84
C ASP A 76 -11.07 -23.09 -3.39
N SER A 77 -10.85 -22.58 -4.60
CA SER A 77 -9.56 -22.56 -5.26
C SER A 77 -8.59 -21.51 -4.74
N PHE A 78 -9.04 -20.54 -3.91
CA PHE A 78 -8.18 -19.45 -3.45
C PHE A 78 -7.38 -19.89 -2.21
N PRO A 79 -6.02 -19.92 -2.28
CA PRO A 79 -5.19 -20.38 -1.16
C PRO A 79 -5.38 -19.52 0.09
N ALA A 80 -5.41 -20.16 1.27
CA ALA A 80 -5.59 -19.43 2.53
C ALA A 80 -4.46 -18.45 2.82
N VAL A 81 -3.23 -18.79 2.43
CA VAL A 81 -2.06 -17.91 2.60
C VAL A 81 -2.21 -16.63 1.80
N ASP A 82 -2.63 -16.75 0.53
CA ASP A 82 -2.87 -15.58 -0.33
C ASP A 82 -4.06 -14.75 0.16
N ALA A 83 -5.13 -15.41 0.58
CA ALA A 83 -6.33 -14.77 1.13
C ALA A 83 -6.04 -13.99 2.41
N ALA A 84 -5.18 -14.53 3.29
CA ALA A 84 -4.78 -13.89 4.53
C ALA A 84 -3.93 -12.62 4.33
N ALA A 85 -3.32 -12.44 3.16
CA ALA A 85 -2.48 -11.29 2.84
C ALA A 85 -3.08 -10.39 1.73
N PHE A 86 -4.37 -10.54 1.44
CA PHE A 86 -4.98 -9.89 0.28
C PHE A 86 -5.68 -8.57 0.62
N ILE A 87 -6.54 -8.56 1.65
CA ILE A 87 -7.47 -7.43 1.86
C ILE A 87 -6.70 -6.16 2.19
N MET A 88 -5.81 -6.20 3.16
CA MET A 88 -5.10 -5.01 3.66
C MET A 88 -4.33 -4.32 2.53
N ILE A 89 -3.51 -5.07 1.79
CA ILE A 89 -2.62 -4.48 0.79
C ILE A 89 -3.36 -4.06 -0.47
N TYR A 90 -4.30 -4.88 -0.97
CA TYR A 90 -5.01 -4.54 -2.21
C TYR A 90 -6.09 -3.48 -1.99
N ALA A 91 -6.85 -3.53 -0.88
CA ALA A 91 -7.83 -2.49 -0.57
C ALA A 91 -7.15 -1.13 -0.34
N THR A 92 -6.02 -1.10 0.37
CA THR A 92 -5.24 0.13 0.57
C THR A 92 -4.76 0.71 -0.75
N SER A 93 -4.15 -0.12 -1.60
CA SER A 93 -3.59 0.34 -2.88
C SER A 93 -4.67 0.71 -3.89
N HIS A 94 -5.79 -0.03 -3.93
CA HIS A 94 -6.94 0.30 -4.76
C HIS A 94 -7.55 1.65 -4.33
N HIS A 95 -7.83 1.82 -3.04
CA HIS A 95 -8.34 3.07 -2.51
C HIS A 95 -7.42 4.26 -2.83
N ALA A 96 -6.11 4.08 -2.63
CA ALA A 96 -5.15 5.14 -2.90
C ALA A 96 -5.08 5.49 -4.40
N LEU A 97 -4.88 4.50 -5.28
CA LEU A 97 -4.66 4.74 -6.70
C LEU A 97 -5.95 5.08 -7.46
N ILE A 98 -7.03 4.33 -7.22
CA ILE A 98 -8.27 4.45 -7.98
C ILE A 98 -9.19 5.51 -7.38
N ASP A 99 -9.54 5.39 -6.09
CA ASP A 99 -10.52 6.27 -5.48
C ASP A 99 -9.94 7.67 -5.21
N ARG A 100 -8.75 7.77 -4.64
CA ARG A 100 -8.12 9.04 -4.27
C ARG A 100 -7.26 9.62 -5.39
N GLY A 101 -6.41 8.79 -5.98
CA GLY A 101 -5.50 9.15 -7.05
C GLY A 101 -6.19 9.34 -8.40
N GLN A 102 -7.38 8.77 -8.60
CA GLN A 102 -8.12 8.85 -9.87
C GLN A 102 -7.23 8.47 -11.05
N LEU A 103 -6.47 7.38 -10.88
CA LEU A 103 -5.50 6.89 -11.86
C LEU A 103 -6.17 6.64 -13.21
N LYS A 104 -5.52 7.11 -14.27
CA LYS A 104 -5.98 6.94 -15.67
C LYS A 104 -4.98 6.12 -16.47
N ALA A 105 -5.48 5.40 -17.46
CA ALA A 105 -4.63 4.71 -18.41
C ALA A 105 -3.66 5.69 -19.10
N GLY A 106 -2.41 5.25 -19.29
CA GLY A 106 -1.33 6.04 -19.88
C GLY A 106 -0.60 6.97 -18.92
N GLU A 107 -1.09 7.18 -17.68
CA GLU A 107 -0.35 7.93 -16.67
C GLU A 107 0.86 7.14 -16.15
N THR A 108 1.86 7.87 -15.64
CA THR A 108 3.04 7.28 -15.00
C THR A 108 2.91 7.32 -13.49
N VAL A 109 3.04 6.16 -12.84
CA VAL A 109 3.01 5.99 -11.39
C VAL A 109 4.41 5.68 -10.88
N LEU A 110 4.92 6.49 -9.93
CA LEU A 110 6.10 6.15 -9.14
C LEU A 110 5.63 5.48 -7.83
N VAL A 111 6.12 4.27 -7.56
CA VAL A 111 5.84 3.54 -6.33
C VAL A 111 7.10 3.50 -5.48
N LEU A 112 7.10 4.17 -4.32
CA LEU A 112 8.17 4.07 -3.32
C LEU A 112 7.98 2.80 -2.48
N GLY A 113 9.08 2.19 -2.00
CA GLY A 113 8.99 0.93 -1.24
C GLY A 113 8.29 -0.20 -2.02
N ALA A 114 8.50 -0.23 -3.32
CA ALA A 114 7.73 -0.99 -4.29
C ALA A 114 7.73 -2.51 -4.09
N ALA A 115 8.75 -3.06 -3.44
CA ALA A 115 8.85 -4.50 -3.12
C ALA A 115 8.15 -4.89 -1.80
N GLY A 116 7.57 -3.94 -1.07
CA GLY A 116 6.74 -4.21 0.10
C GLY A 116 5.31 -4.63 -0.28
N GLY A 117 4.52 -5.14 0.67
CA GLY A 117 3.17 -5.63 0.39
C GLY A 117 2.27 -4.63 -0.35
N VAL A 118 2.10 -3.42 0.18
CA VAL A 118 1.32 -2.36 -0.51
C VAL A 118 1.99 -1.87 -1.78
N GLY A 119 3.32 -1.96 -1.89
CA GLY A 119 4.05 -1.61 -3.11
C GLY A 119 3.80 -2.59 -4.25
N THR A 120 3.85 -3.89 -3.97
CA THR A 120 3.60 -4.95 -4.96
C THR A 120 2.16 -4.91 -5.46
N SER A 121 1.18 -4.73 -4.56
CA SER A 121 -0.22 -4.57 -4.96
C SER A 121 -0.45 -3.27 -5.75
N ALA A 122 0.25 -2.17 -5.42
CA ALA A 122 0.17 -0.93 -6.19
C ALA A 122 0.69 -1.10 -7.61
N ILE A 123 1.81 -1.81 -7.81
CA ILE A 123 2.31 -2.14 -9.16
C ILE A 123 1.24 -2.87 -9.96
N GLN A 124 0.68 -3.95 -9.41
CA GLN A 124 -0.31 -4.77 -10.11
C GLN A 124 -1.59 -4.00 -10.45
N ILE A 125 -2.12 -3.23 -9.51
CA ILE A 125 -3.31 -2.39 -9.73
C ILE A 125 -3.04 -1.32 -10.79
N ALA A 126 -1.90 -0.63 -10.71
CA ALA A 126 -1.55 0.40 -11.68
C ALA A 126 -1.37 -0.19 -13.08
N LYS A 127 -0.74 -1.36 -13.20
CA LYS A 127 -0.59 -2.07 -14.49
C LYS A 127 -1.96 -2.52 -15.04
N ALA A 128 -2.83 -3.06 -14.20
CA ALA A 128 -4.19 -3.45 -14.60
C ALA A 128 -5.02 -2.25 -15.07
N ALA A 129 -4.77 -1.05 -14.50
CA ALA A 129 -5.39 0.21 -14.93
C ALA A 129 -4.76 0.81 -16.22
N GLY A 130 -3.76 0.16 -16.81
CA GLY A 130 -3.10 0.63 -18.04
C GLY A 130 -2.06 1.73 -17.82
N ALA A 131 -1.55 1.89 -16.60
CA ALA A 131 -0.52 2.85 -16.28
C ALA A 131 0.90 2.33 -16.59
N ARG A 132 1.85 3.27 -16.76
CA ARG A 132 3.27 3.00 -16.72
C ARG A 132 3.76 3.06 -15.27
N VAL A 133 4.51 2.06 -14.83
CA VAL A 133 4.95 1.95 -13.43
C VAL A 133 6.46 2.05 -13.33
N ILE A 134 6.94 2.99 -12.51
CA ILE A 134 8.32 3.11 -12.04
C ILE A 134 8.36 2.63 -10.60
N ALA A 135 9.09 1.54 -10.32
CA ALA A 135 9.20 0.97 -8.99
C ALA A 135 10.52 1.37 -8.33
N ALA A 136 10.44 1.97 -7.15
CA ALA A 136 11.59 2.36 -6.34
C ALA A 136 11.78 1.40 -5.17
N ALA A 137 12.96 0.79 -5.05
CA ALA A 137 13.29 -0.20 -4.04
C ALA A 137 14.71 -0.03 -3.48
N SER A 138 15.06 -0.76 -2.40
CA SER A 138 16.31 -0.60 -1.66
C SER A 138 17.42 -1.58 -2.06
N SER A 139 17.19 -2.45 -3.02
CA SER A 139 18.23 -3.36 -3.56
C SER A 139 17.90 -3.79 -4.98
N ASP A 140 18.91 -4.32 -5.67
CA ASP A 140 18.74 -4.80 -7.04
C ASP A 140 17.85 -6.03 -7.12
N GLU A 141 17.89 -6.93 -6.12
CA GLU A 141 16.97 -8.08 -6.04
C GLU A 141 15.51 -7.63 -5.90
N LYS A 142 15.28 -6.59 -5.09
CA LYS A 142 13.93 -6.01 -4.93
C LYS A 142 13.47 -5.31 -6.20
N CYS A 143 14.36 -4.64 -6.89
CA CYS A 143 14.08 -4.05 -8.20
C CYS A 143 13.72 -5.13 -9.22
N GLU A 144 14.45 -6.26 -9.22
CA GLU A 144 14.14 -7.39 -10.10
C GLU A 144 12.78 -8.02 -9.79
N LEU A 145 12.46 -8.22 -8.51
CA LEU A 145 11.11 -8.64 -8.10
C LEU A 145 10.05 -7.70 -8.65
N CYS A 146 10.26 -6.38 -8.55
CA CYS A 146 9.31 -5.40 -9.07
C CYS A 146 9.11 -5.51 -10.60
N ARG A 147 10.18 -5.81 -11.36
CA ARG A 147 10.06 -6.06 -12.82
C ARG A 147 9.24 -7.31 -13.11
N GLN A 148 9.49 -8.40 -12.37
CA GLN A 148 8.77 -9.67 -12.54
C GLN A 148 7.27 -9.52 -12.28
N ILE A 149 6.86 -8.65 -11.37
CA ILE A 149 5.44 -8.37 -11.09
C ILE A 149 4.83 -7.29 -11.98
N GLY A 150 5.59 -6.73 -12.93
CA GLY A 150 5.07 -5.89 -13.99
C GLY A 150 5.52 -4.43 -14.02
N ALA A 151 6.47 -4.01 -13.20
CA ALA A 151 7.01 -2.65 -13.28
C ALA A 151 7.76 -2.42 -14.61
N ASP A 152 7.49 -1.31 -15.29
CA ASP A 152 8.11 -0.97 -16.58
C ASP A 152 9.54 -0.44 -16.43
N ALA A 153 9.85 0.15 -15.28
CA ALA A 153 11.18 0.63 -14.94
C ALA A 153 11.39 0.55 -13.42
N THR A 154 12.66 0.53 -13.03
CA THR A 154 13.03 0.51 -11.60
C THR A 154 14.10 1.54 -11.30
N LEU A 155 14.17 1.97 -10.04
CA LEU A 155 15.29 2.69 -9.48
C LEU A 155 15.66 2.09 -8.10
N ASN A 156 16.97 1.95 -7.85
CA ASN A 156 17.48 1.52 -6.57
C ASN A 156 17.96 2.74 -5.77
N TYR A 157 17.16 3.19 -4.80
CA TYR A 157 17.47 4.40 -4.04
C TYR A 157 18.60 4.25 -3.03
N SER A 158 19.19 3.05 -2.86
CA SER A 158 20.38 2.88 -2.01
C SER A 158 21.66 3.41 -2.64
N HIS A 159 21.71 3.54 -3.98
CA HIS A 159 22.90 4.00 -4.70
C HIS A 159 22.61 4.90 -5.91
N GLU A 160 21.34 5.09 -6.28
CA GLU A 160 20.95 6.03 -7.34
C GLU A 160 20.40 7.32 -6.71
N ASN A 161 20.67 8.46 -7.34
CA ASN A 161 20.02 9.71 -7.00
C ASN A 161 18.56 9.68 -7.46
N VAL A 162 17.63 9.67 -6.49
CA VAL A 162 16.19 9.51 -6.74
C VAL A 162 15.66 10.54 -7.75
N ARG A 163 15.98 11.83 -7.55
CA ARG A 163 15.48 12.92 -8.40
C ARG A 163 16.00 12.82 -9.84
N GLU A 164 17.29 12.61 -9.99
CA GLU A 164 17.92 12.50 -11.33
C GLU A 164 17.40 11.28 -12.07
N ARG A 165 17.26 10.16 -11.36
CA ARG A 165 16.77 8.92 -11.95
C ARG A 165 15.30 9.03 -12.40
N ILE A 166 14.43 9.62 -11.56
CA ILE A 166 13.03 9.89 -11.95
C ILE A 166 12.99 10.78 -13.19
N LYS A 167 13.78 11.86 -13.21
CA LYS A 167 13.86 12.77 -14.36
C LYS A 167 14.26 12.03 -15.64
N ALA A 168 15.28 11.19 -15.56
CA ALA A 168 15.74 10.38 -16.71
C ALA A 168 14.66 9.38 -17.19
N LEU A 169 13.96 8.73 -16.26
CA LEU A 169 12.93 7.74 -16.57
C LEU A 169 11.63 8.34 -17.11
N THR A 170 11.43 9.65 -16.95
CA THR A 170 10.19 10.36 -17.35
C THR A 170 10.44 11.45 -18.40
N ASP A 171 11.61 11.47 -19.03
CA ASP A 171 12.00 12.51 -20.00
C ASP A 171 11.81 13.94 -19.45
N GLY A 172 12.06 14.10 -18.15
CA GLY A 172 11.93 15.37 -17.43
C GLY A 172 10.52 15.78 -17.05
N LYS A 173 9.48 15.03 -17.42
CA LYS A 173 8.06 15.37 -17.13
C LYS A 173 7.65 15.07 -15.69
N GLY A 174 8.30 14.09 -15.05
CA GLY A 174 7.92 13.56 -13.75
C GLY A 174 6.75 12.56 -13.81
N PRO A 175 6.50 11.83 -12.71
CA PRO A 175 5.35 10.92 -12.59
C PRO A 175 4.04 11.68 -12.33
N ASP A 176 2.94 11.23 -12.91
CA ASP A 176 1.60 11.78 -12.69
C ASP A 176 1.07 11.44 -11.30
N ILE A 177 1.46 10.29 -10.77
CA ILE A 177 1.14 9.85 -9.41
C ILE A 177 2.41 9.38 -8.70
N ILE A 178 2.55 9.79 -7.43
CA ILE A 178 3.52 9.21 -6.51
C ILE A 178 2.73 8.47 -5.42
N TYR A 179 3.01 7.18 -5.28
CA TYR A 179 2.46 6.31 -4.24
C TYR A 179 3.53 6.09 -3.17
N ASP A 180 3.34 6.70 -1.98
CA ASP A 180 4.35 6.72 -0.93
C ASP A 180 3.90 6.04 0.38
N PRO A 181 4.28 4.78 0.62
CA PRO A 181 4.13 4.12 1.92
C PRO A 181 5.37 4.26 2.83
N VAL A 182 6.43 4.95 2.37
CA VAL A 182 7.75 4.99 3.02
C VAL A 182 7.96 6.26 3.82
N GLY A 183 7.71 7.41 3.21
CA GLY A 183 8.03 8.71 3.80
C GLY A 183 9.54 8.95 3.93
N GLY A 184 9.93 9.69 4.99
CA GLY A 184 11.34 9.94 5.31
C GLY A 184 12.09 10.71 4.24
N GLU A 185 13.38 10.41 4.08
CA GLU A 185 14.31 11.12 3.19
C GLU A 185 13.98 11.00 1.69
N PHE A 186 13.20 9.98 1.29
CA PHE A 186 12.84 9.78 -0.11
C PHE A 186 11.62 10.60 -0.53
N ALA A 187 10.82 11.09 0.41
CA ALA A 187 9.58 11.81 0.14
C ALA A 187 9.82 13.14 -0.58
N GLU A 188 10.75 13.96 -0.11
CA GLU A 188 11.03 15.28 -0.71
C GLU A 188 11.61 15.18 -2.12
N PRO A 189 12.66 14.37 -2.40
CA PRO A 189 13.18 14.19 -3.75
C PRO A 189 12.11 13.69 -4.74
N ALA A 190 11.25 12.77 -4.31
CA ALA A 190 10.14 12.28 -5.12
C ALA A 190 9.12 13.39 -5.37
N PHE A 191 8.71 14.12 -4.33
CA PHE A 191 7.76 15.24 -4.43
C PHE A 191 8.24 16.33 -5.38
N ARG A 192 9.52 16.72 -5.31
CA ARG A 192 10.12 17.71 -6.23
C ARG A 192 10.22 17.23 -7.68
N SER A 193 10.01 15.94 -7.92
CA SER A 193 10.05 15.32 -9.25
C SER A 193 8.68 15.09 -9.85
N ILE A 194 7.60 15.43 -9.14
CA ILE A 194 6.23 15.19 -9.58
C ILE A 194 5.89 15.99 -10.86
N ALA A 195 5.08 15.41 -11.74
CA ALA A 195 4.59 16.11 -12.92
C ALA A 195 3.69 17.30 -12.55
N TRP A 196 3.57 18.26 -13.48
CA TRP A 196 2.61 19.34 -13.33
C TRP A 196 1.20 18.79 -13.10
N ARG A 197 0.52 19.23 -12.04
CA ARG A 197 -0.77 18.71 -11.57
C ARG A 197 -0.76 17.25 -11.15
N GLY A 198 0.41 16.68 -10.87
CA GLY A 198 0.55 15.34 -10.33
C GLY A 198 -0.07 15.20 -8.93
N ARG A 199 -0.36 13.97 -8.53
CA ARG A 199 -0.97 13.61 -7.23
C ARG A 199 0.03 12.85 -6.38
N TYR A 200 0.28 13.34 -5.18
CA TYR A 200 1.12 12.66 -4.20
C TYR A 200 0.24 11.94 -3.18
N LEU A 201 0.27 10.62 -3.19
CA LEU A 201 -0.56 9.77 -2.33
C LEU A 201 0.26 9.32 -1.12
N VAL A 202 -0.03 9.91 0.02
CA VAL A 202 0.58 9.54 1.30
C VAL A 202 -0.14 8.31 1.83
N VAL A 203 0.52 7.16 1.81
CA VAL A 203 -0.03 5.86 2.23
C VAL A 203 0.46 5.46 3.61
N GLY A 204 1.72 5.77 3.93
CA GLY A 204 2.30 5.44 5.21
C GLY A 204 3.68 6.08 5.42
N PHE A 205 4.28 5.76 6.56
CA PHE A 205 5.58 6.30 6.98
C PHE A 205 6.47 5.17 7.53
N ALA A 206 6.70 4.15 6.69
CA ALA A 206 7.44 2.95 7.11
C ALA A 206 8.88 3.24 7.51
N SER A 207 9.48 4.34 7.03
CA SER A 207 10.82 4.79 7.44
C SER A 207 10.85 5.52 8.78
N GLY A 208 9.70 5.83 9.39
CA GLY A 208 9.55 6.45 10.70
C GLY A 208 9.02 7.89 10.68
N PRO A 209 9.84 8.94 10.47
CA PRO A 209 9.37 10.31 10.56
C PRO A 209 8.38 10.70 9.45
N ILE A 210 7.34 11.43 9.82
CA ILE A 210 6.46 12.09 8.84
C ILE A 210 7.24 13.20 8.17
N PRO A 211 7.43 13.18 6.83
CA PRO A 211 8.21 14.19 6.15
C PRO A 211 7.47 15.53 6.12
N SER A 212 8.23 16.61 6.30
CA SER A 212 7.75 17.96 6.02
C SER A 212 8.03 18.27 4.55
N LEU A 213 6.99 18.30 3.73
CA LEU A 213 7.14 18.64 2.32
C LEU A 213 7.12 20.16 2.15
N PRO A 214 8.10 20.74 1.45
CA PRO A 214 8.16 22.17 1.24
C PRO A 214 6.99 22.63 0.36
N ARG A 215 6.34 23.73 0.74
CA ARG A 215 5.53 24.48 -0.23
C ARG A 215 6.52 25.08 -1.24
N SER A 216 6.27 24.90 -2.55
CA SER A 216 7.14 25.49 -3.56
C SER A 216 7.12 27.02 -3.43
N GLU A 217 8.25 27.62 -3.02
CA GLU A 217 8.43 29.06 -3.03
C GLU A 217 8.71 29.60 -4.46
N GLU A 218 8.94 28.71 -5.41
CA GLU A 218 9.30 29.06 -6.79
C GLU A 218 8.18 29.77 -7.57
N HIS A 219 6.93 29.72 -7.13
CA HIS A 219 5.82 30.41 -7.81
C HIS A 219 5.52 31.80 -7.26
N THR A 220 6.14 32.24 -6.16
CA THR A 220 5.94 33.59 -5.61
C THR A 220 6.83 34.65 -6.26
N SER A 221 7.92 34.27 -6.90
CA SER A 221 8.84 35.23 -7.54
C SER A 221 8.39 35.67 -8.95
N GLU A 222 7.58 34.89 -9.65
CA GLU A 222 7.07 35.24 -10.98
C GLU A 222 5.78 36.08 -10.96
N LEU A 223 5.05 36.09 -9.85
CA LEU A 223 3.81 36.89 -9.70
C LEU A 223 4.04 38.32 -9.23
N GLN A 224 5.28 38.71 -8.91
CA GLN A 224 5.62 40.09 -8.49
C GLN A 224 6.25 40.95 -9.58
N SER A 225 6.36 40.47 -10.82
CA SER A 225 7.00 41.22 -11.94
C SER A 225 6.03 41.59 -13.07
N HIS A 226 4.75 41.88 -12.76
CA HIS A 226 3.85 42.56 -13.69
C HIS A 226 2.94 43.56 -12.94
#